data_ee5d4e8a896c797b9ce6ff5c97069bbd
#
_entry.id   ee5d4e8a896c797b9ce6ff5c97069bbd
#
_cell.length_a   1.000
_cell.length_b   1.000
_cell.length_c   1.000
_cell.angle_alpha   90.00
_cell.angle_beta   90.00
_cell.angle_gamma   90.00
#
_symmetry.space_group_name_H-M   'P 1'
#
loop_
_entity.id
_entity.type
_entity.pdbx_description
1 polymer ?
#
loop_
_entity_poly.entity_id
_entity_poly.type
_entity_poly.pdbx_seq_one_letter_code
_entity_poly.pdbx_strand_id
1 'polypeptide(L)'
;MAVVIMASALTGCMRPYVVPEYLEINTNQTAFVVPLDAGNNQQGKLDSVKAYEDKKVAIKRILIEKRWLQTNREWIFNHGEYIPTVRVFVVDRSPQARHWTMSKDTGTTQANQAFCLQSKEGVRFFVDYNCTGNILEEDAAKFLYFYPYASDPNQQADQNNPEANAYFTSLATVMDSEVWAMVQVFSSEFAALSSMEELKAKKAEMNIYVRDKVVIFFKTRGINITTLGIAGDFSYADDKVQQAINDIFVAQQQLNVEQATLNSMPNKIARMTAEGISAANQVYQGAIGEAEAIKNMASGESAQIINKAQGQAQAISAVAKACLEATNNPLFLPTKELQIESARIAKWKAGVPQVMLDGQNQPTNFINIKDFMAPSQQAVATPEPPK
;
A
#
# COMPACT_ATOMS: atom_id res chain seq x y z
N MET A 1 -45.32 8.82 -68.36
CA MET A 1 -44.36 9.62 -67.56
C MET A 1 -44.94 10.15 -66.25
N ALA A 2 -46.18 10.58 -66.17
CA ALA A 2 -46.79 11.09 -64.92
C ALA A 2 -46.96 10.07 -63.81
N VAL A 3 -47.19 8.78 -64.11
CA VAL A 3 -47.34 7.72 -63.09
C VAL A 3 -46.00 7.36 -62.34
N VAL A 4 -44.88 7.49 -63.08
CA VAL A 4 -43.54 7.24 -62.45
C VAL A 4 -43.16 8.38 -61.51
N ILE A 5 -43.55 9.59 -61.77
CA ILE A 5 -43.29 10.75 -60.90
C ILE A 5 -44.18 10.70 -59.65
N MET A 6 -45.38 10.16 -59.70
CA MET A 6 -46.24 9.96 -58.53
C MET A 6 -45.72 8.82 -57.62
N ALA A 7 -45.13 7.76 -58.17
CA ALA A 7 -44.57 6.67 -57.38
C ALA A 7 -43.31 7.09 -56.60
N SER A 8 -42.49 7.97 -57.20
CA SER A 8 -41.30 8.50 -56.50
C SER A 8 -41.63 9.55 -55.41
N ALA A 9 -42.75 10.23 -55.50
CA ALA A 9 -43.22 11.18 -54.49
C ALA A 9 -43.74 10.47 -53.20
N LEU A 10 -44.19 9.22 -53.31
CA LEU A 10 -44.69 8.45 -52.20
C LEU A 10 -43.58 7.82 -51.37
N THR A 11 -42.36 7.63 -51.90
CA THR A 11 -41.22 7.04 -51.17
C THR A 11 -40.50 8.06 -50.29
N GLY A 12 -40.69 9.38 -50.51
CA GLY A 12 -40.01 10.43 -49.76
C GLY A 12 -40.56 10.69 -48.35
N CYS A 13 -41.74 10.13 -47.99
CA CYS A 13 -42.38 10.38 -46.69
C CYS A 13 -42.25 9.22 -45.67
N MET A 14 -41.64 8.11 -46.06
CA MET A 14 -41.46 6.99 -45.10
C MET A 14 -40.24 7.20 -44.22
N ARG A 15 -40.48 7.33 -42.93
CA ARG A 15 -39.41 7.27 -41.96
C ARG A 15 -38.75 5.88 -42.01
N PRO A 16 -37.41 5.79 -41.98
CA PRO A 16 -36.77 4.48 -41.94
C PRO A 16 -37.23 3.70 -40.71
N TYR A 17 -37.40 2.40 -40.88
CA TYR A 17 -37.73 1.52 -39.75
C TYR A 17 -36.56 1.47 -38.78
N VAL A 18 -36.83 1.63 -37.48
CA VAL A 18 -35.86 1.47 -36.40
C VAL A 18 -36.04 0.09 -35.80
N VAL A 19 -34.96 -0.66 -35.79
CA VAL A 19 -34.91 -1.89 -35.02
C VAL A 19 -34.92 -1.54 -33.54
N PRO A 20 -35.86 -2.09 -32.74
CA PRO A 20 -35.87 -1.84 -31.30
C PRO A 20 -34.56 -2.33 -30.65
N GLU A 21 -33.88 -1.46 -29.95
CA GLU A 21 -32.67 -1.79 -29.19
C GLU A 21 -33.01 -2.05 -27.73
N TYR A 22 -32.54 -3.18 -27.23
CA TYR A 22 -32.76 -3.57 -25.86
C TYR A 22 -31.43 -3.72 -25.15
N LEU A 23 -31.35 -3.12 -23.99
CA LEU A 23 -30.24 -3.34 -23.04
C LEU A 23 -30.65 -4.42 -22.04
N GLU A 24 -29.85 -5.47 -21.93
CA GLU A 24 -30.04 -6.52 -20.91
C GLU A 24 -29.28 -6.16 -19.66
N ILE A 25 -29.94 -6.28 -18.50
CA ILE A 25 -29.41 -5.98 -17.18
C ILE A 25 -29.23 -7.27 -16.41
N ASN A 26 -28.02 -7.54 -15.97
CA ASN A 26 -27.69 -8.70 -15.16
C ASN A 26 -28.26 -8.60 -13.74
N THR A 27 -28.35 -9.72 -13.04
CA THR A 27 -28.86 -9.79 -11.66
C THR A 27 -28.03 -9.01 -10.65
N ASN A 28 -26.72 -8.88 -10.92
CA ASN A 28 -25.76 -8.10 -10.13
C ASN A 28 -25.70 -6.62 -10.51
N GLN A 29 -26.54 -6.17 -11.45
CA GLN A 29 -26.60 -4.81 -11.92
C GLN A 29 -27.90 -4.13 -11.52
N THR A 30 -27.85 -2.81 -11.34
CA THR A 30 -28.99 -1.95 -11.12
C THR A 30 -28.98 -0.85 -12.17
N ALA A 31 -30.07 -0.69 -12.89
CA ALA A 31 -30.19 0.31 -13.94
C ALA A 31 -31.06 1.49 -13.51
N PHE A 32 -30.70 2.67 -14.01
CA PHE A 32 -31.41 3.92 -13.85
C PHE A 32 -31.67 4.52 -15.24
N VAL A 33 -32.93 4.77 -15.55
CA VAL A 33 -33.33 5.32 -16.84
C VAL A 33 -33.63 6.80 -16.69
N VAL A 34 -32.77 7.63 -17.27
CA VAL A 34 -32.89 9.07 -17.23
C VAL A 34 -33.37 9.57 -18.59
N PRO A 35 -34.55 10.23 -18.68
CA PRO A 35 -35.03 10.82 -19.93
C PRO A 35 -34.11 11.98 -20.33
N LEU A 36 -33.73 12.00 -21.62
CA LEU A 36 -32.92 13.05 -22.22
C LEU A 36 -33.81 14.15 -22.84
N ASP A 37 -35.02 13.79 -23.22
CA ASP A 37 -35.95 14.64 -23.97
C ASP A 37 -37.12 15.04 -23.06
N ALA A 38 -36.87 16.02 -22.19
CA ALA A 38 -37.92 16.67 -21.42
C ALA A 38 -38.05 18.11 -21.90
N GLY A 39 -39.32 18.58 -22.16
CA GLY A 39 -39.54 19.98 -22.46
C GLY A 39 -38.94 20.89 -21.37
N ASN A 40 -38.49 22.09 -21.74
CA ASN A 40 -37.76 23.03 -20.89
C ASN A 40 -38.40 23.29 -19.51
N ASN A 41 -39.69 23.02 -19.33
CA ASN A 41 -40.42 23.18 -18.06
C ASN A 41 -40.47 21.92 -17.20
N GLN A 42 -39.94 20.78 -17.66
CA GLN A 42 -40.03 19.47 -16.99
C GLN A 42 -38.64 18.84 -16.71
N GLN A 43 -37.57 19.61 -16.88
CA GLN A 43 -36.25 19.14 -16.48
C GLN A 43 -36.23 18.95 -14.96
N GLY A 44 -36.50 17.74 -14.52
CA GLY A 44 -36.30 17.32 -13.13
C GLY A 44 -34.82 17.47 -12.82
N LYS A 45 -34.50 18.19 -11.75
CA LYS A 45 -33.14 18.29 -11.24
C LYS A 45 -32.71 16.95 -10.70
N LEU A 46 -31.63 16.38 -11.24
CA LEU A 46 -30.97 15.18 -10.67
C LEU A 46 -29.98 15.61 -9.57
N ASP A 47 -30.48 16.44 -8.63
CA ASP A 47 -29.68 17.06 -7.56
C ASP A 47 -29.86 16.36 -6.20
N SER A 48 -30.57 15.24 -6.17
CA SER A 48 -30.81 14.48 -4.94
C SER A 48 -30.78 12.98 -5.18
N VAL A 49 -30.41 12.23 -4.14
CA VAL A 49 -30.46 10.74 -4.15
C VAL A 49 -31.85 10.24 -4.53
N LYS A 50 -32.89 10.87 -4.00
CA LYS A 50 -34.28 10.50 -4.25
C LYS A 50 -34.65 10.62 -5.74
N ALA A 51 -34.12 11.61 -6.44
CA ALA A 51 -34.34 11.79 -7.86
C ALA A 51 -33.78 10.61 -8.70
N TYR A 52 -32.67 10.00 -8.23
CA TYR A 52 -32.16 8.77 -8.83
C TYR A 52 -32.95 7.53 -8.42
N GLU A 53 -33.41 7.43 -7.17
CA GLU A 53 -34.27 6.33 -6.71
C GLU A 53 -35.54 6.23 -7.55
N ASP A 54 -36.17 7.35 -7.88
CA ASP A 54 -37.37 7.43 -8.73
C ASP A 54 -37.11 6.97 -10.19
N LYS A 55 -35.87 6.91 -10.62
CA LYS A 55 -35.44 6.48 -11.97
C LYS A 55 -34.95 5.03 -12.00
N LYS A 56 -34.92 4.34 -10.86
CA LYS A 56 -34.51 2.94 -10.75
C LYS A 56 -35.49 2.05 -11.51
N VAL A 57 -34.96 1.12 -12.29
CA VAL A 57 -35.75 0.17 -13.08
C VAL A 57 -35.51 -1.24 -12.57
N ALA A 58 -36.60 -1.93 -12.23
CA ALA A 58 -36.56 -3.33 -11.75
C ALA A 58 -36.59 -4.36 -12.89
N ILE A 59 -36.66 -3.91 -14.16
CA ILE A 59 -36.83 -4.77 -15.33
C ILE A 59 -35.44 -5.19 -15.84
N LYS A 60 -35.30 -6.48 -16.18
CA LYS A 60 -34.02 -7.04 -16.69
C LYS A 60 -33.73 -6.68 -18.14
N ARG A 61 -34.67 -6.14 -18.88
CA ARG A 61 -34.52 -5.74 -20.27
C ARG A 61 -35.14 -4.37 -20.47
N ILE A 62 -34.33 -3.40 -20.85
CA ILE A 62 -34.73 -2.00 -21.03
C ILE A 62 -34.75 -1.68 -22.54
N LEU A 63 -35.87 -1.18 -23.01
CA LEU A 63 -35.97 -0.63 -24.38
C LEU A 63 -35.33 0.76 -24.42
N ILE A 64 -34.35 0.96 -25.28
CA ILE A 64 -33.79 2.28 -25.57
C ILE A 64 -34.68 2.94 -26.62
N GLU A 65 -35.56 3.80 -26.13
CA GLU A 65 -36.45 4.54 -27.03
C GLU A 65 -35.67 5.56 -27.86
N LYS A 66 -35.95 5.60 -29.17
CA LYS A 66 -35.35 6.54 -30.10
C LYS A 66 -36.41 7.40 -30.72
N ARG A 67 -36.13 8.70 -30.86
CA ARG A 67 -36.98 9.66 -31.51
C ARG A 67 -36.35 10.11 -32.83
N TRP A 68 -37.14 10.22 -33.87
CA TRP A 68 -36.71 10.79 -35.14
C TRP A 68 -36.49 12.30 -35.00
N LEU A 69 -35.27 12.77 -35.21
CA LEU A 69 -34.94 14.17 -35.31
C LEU A 69 -34.69 14.52 -36.77
N GLN A 70 -35.55 15.39 -37.32
CA GLN A 70 -35.37 15.90 -38.67
C GLN A 70 -34.26 16.94 -38.68
N THR A 71 -33.20 16.68 -39.45
CA THR A 71 -31.99 17.54 -39.50
C THR A 71 -32.06 18.54 -40.68
N ASN A 72 -32.92 18.29 -41.67
CA ASN A 72 -33.06 19.15 -42.87
C ASN A 72 -34.51 19.57 -43.09
N ARG A 73 -34.71 20.81 -43.55
CA ARG A 73 -36.02 21.39 -43.93
C ARG A 73 -36.35 21.22 -45.43
N GLU A 74 -35.56 20.46 -46.18
CA GLU A 74 -35.81 20.26 -47.58
C GLU A 74 -37.13 19.50 -47.79
N TRP A 75 -37.95 20.04 -48.65
CA TRP A 75 -39.32 19.56 -48.93
C TRP A 75 -39.37 18.17 -49.55
N ILE A 76 -38.32 17.78 -50.28
CA ILE A 76 -38.33 16.55 -51.09
C ILE A 76 -37.67 15.37 -50.39
N PHE A 77 -36.69 15.62 -49.47
CA PHE A 77 -35.96 14.58 -48.77
C PHE A 77 -36.01 14.82 -47.25
N ASN A 78 -36.68 13.91 -46.58
CA ASN A 78 -36.77 13.94 -45.11
C ASN A 78 -35.48 13.35 -44.51
N HIS A 79 -34.42 14.17 -44.42
CA HIS A 79 -33.19 13.79 -43.75
C HIS A 79 -33.35 13.97 -42.26
N GLY A 80 -32.99 12.93 -41.53
CA GLY A 80 -33.02 12.93 -40.07
C GLY A 80 -32.28 11.73 -39.54
N GLU A 81 -32.11 11.72 -38.27
CA GLU A 81 -31.48 10.61 -37.51
C GLU A 81 -32.35 10.22 -36.32
N TYR A 82 -32.21 8.98 -35.89
CA TYR A 82 -32.85 8.50 -34.69
C TYR A 82 -31.91 8.74 -33.52
N ILE A 83 -32.30 9.62 -32.62
CA ILE A 83 -31.57 9.92 -31.39
C ILE A 83 -32.24 9.23 -30.21
N PRO A 84 -31.45 8.68 -29.24
CA PRO A 84 -32.02 8.11 -28.04
C PRO A 84 -32.68 9.19 -27.19
N THR A 85 -33.86 8.88 -26.66
CA THR A 85 -34.61 9.78 -25.78
C THR A 85 -34.33 9.52 -24.30
N VAL A 86 -33.67 8.41 -24.02
CA VAL A 86 -33.30 7.99 -22.66
C VAL A 86 -31.83 7.65 -22.60
N ARG A 87 -31.25 7.91 -21.45
CA ARG A 87 -29.89 7.46 -21.05
C ARG A 87 -30.00 6.47 -19.93
N VAL A 88 -29.31 5.36 -20.05
CA VAL A 88 -29.31 4.31 -19.03
C VAL A 88 -28.00 4.35 -18.27
N PHE A 89 -28.06 4.48 -16.96
CA PHE A 89 -26.90 4.30 -16.07
C PHE A 89 -27.02 2.93 -15.44
N VAL A 90 -25.97 2.14 -15.58
CA VAL A 90 -25.91 0.78 -15.03
C VAL A 90 -24.84 0.75 -13.94
N VAL A 91 -25.26 0.47 -12.73
CA VAL A 91 -24.37 0.32 -11.58
C VAL A 91 -24.08 -1.17 -11.39
N ASP A 92 -22.83 -1.58 -11.50
CA ASP A 92 -22.40 -2.93 -11.18
C ASP A 92 -22.24 -3.05 -9.66
N ARG A 93 -23.01 -3.97 -9.07
CA ARG A 93 -23.04 -4.26 -7.64
C ARG A 93 -22.12 -5.40 -7.23
N SER A 94 -21.42 -5.99 -8.18
CA SER A 94 -20.48 -7.09 -7.92
C SER A 94 -19.44 -6.69 -6.87
N PRO A 95 -19.13 -7.60 -5.95
CA PRO A 95 -18.04 -7.37 -5.00
C PRO A 95 -16.72 -7.10 -5.74
N GLN A 96 -16.04 -6.03 -5.34
CA GLN A 96 -14.73 -5.66 -5.84
C GLN A 96 -13.71 -5.82 -4.71
N ALA A 97 -12.66 -6.60 -4.98
CA ALA A 97 -11.52 -6.73 -4.08
C ALA A 97 -10.33 -5.93 -4.61
N ARG A 98 -9.63 -5.26 -3.71
CA ARG A 98 -8.40 -4.53 -3.98
C ARG A 98 -7.33 -4.92 -2.99
N HIS A 99 -6.15 -5.17 -3.52
CA HIS A 99 -4.95 -5.46 -2.78
C HIS A 99 -3.94 -4.36 -3.09
N TRP A 100 -3.86 -3.37 -2.20
CA TRP A 100 -2.94 -2.24 -2.33
C TRP A 100 -1.64 -2.59 -1.62
N THR A 101 -0.70 -3.14 -2.37
CA THR A 101 0.55 -3.68 -1.85
C THR A 101 1.75 -3.03 -2.50
N MET A 102 2.89 -3.11 -1.82
CA MET A 102 4.17 -2.69 -2.34
C MET A 102 4.68 -3.65 -3.44
N SER A 103 4.39 -4.94 -3.29
CA SER A 103 4.80 -5.98 -4.23
C SER A 103 3.91 -6.01 -5.46
N LYS A 104 4.52 -6.02 -6.63
CA LYS A 104 3.83 -6.12 -7.93
C LYS A 104 3.12 -7.46 -8.12
N ASP A 105 3.59 -8.52 -7.45
CA ASP A 105 3.11 -9.88 -7.63
C ASP A 105 1.85 -10.17 -6.81
N THR A 106 1.63 -9.42 -5.73
CA THR A 106 0.50 -9.60 -4.81
C THR A 106 -0.56 -8.52 -4.91
N GLY A 107 -0.26 -7.42 -5.61
CA GLY A 107 -1.15 -6.26 -5.79
C GLY A 107 -2.21 -6.48 -6.87
N THR A 108 -3.26 -5.68 -6.81
CA THR A 108 -4.29 -5.63 -7.87
C THR A 108 -3.73 -5.03 -9.16
N THR A 109 -2.76 -4.12 -9.05
CA THR A 109 -2.07 -3.49 -10.18
C THR A 109 -0.57 -3.75 -10.12
N GLN A 110 0.10 -3.58 -11.26
CA GLN A 110 1.57 -3.69 -11.31
C GLN A 110 2.32 -2.50 -10.71
N ALA A 111 1.61 -1.44 -10.31
CA ALA A 111 2.19 -0.29 -9.64
C ALA A 111 2.25 -0.51 -8.14
N ASN A 112 3.24 0.12 -7.48
CA ASN A 112 3.26 0.18 -6.02
C ASN A 112 2.08 1.04 -5.53
N GLN A 113 1.14 0.42 -4.83
CA GLN A 113 -0.05 1.05 -4.25
C GLN A 113 -0.02 1.03 -2.72
N ALA A 114 1.08 0.60 -2.11
CA ALA A 114 1.24 0.65 -0.66
C ALA A 114 1.14 2.08 -0.12
N PHE A 115 0.63 2.21 1.08
CA PHE A 115 0.42 3.50 1.74
C PHE A 115 1.70 3.95 2.41
N CYS A 116 2.28 5.05 1.93
CA CYS A 116 3.43 5.67 2.57
C CYS A 116 2.96 6.54 3.73
N LEU A 117 3.27 6.12 4.94
CA LEU A 117 2.90 6.78 6.18
C LEU A 117 4.15 7.28 6.92
N GLN A 118 3.93 8.20 7.85
CA GLN A 118 4.98 8.75 8.69
C GLN A 118 4.57 8.65 10.16
N SER A 119 5.45 8.08 11.00
CA SER A 119 5.25 8.01 12.44
C SER A 119 5.47 9.38 13.10
N LYS A 120 5.08 9.51 14.37
CA LYS A 120 5.35 10.70 15.20
C LYS A 120 6.83 11.11 15.23
N GLU A 121 7.72 10.13 15.11
CA GLU A 121 9.18 10.32 15.11
C GLU A 121 9.75 10.70 13.74
N GLY A 122 8.91 10.83 12.73
CA GLY A 122 9.34 11.16 11.37
C GLY A 122 9.79 9.96 10.53
N VAL A 123 9.69 8.75 11.05
CA VAL A 123 10.07 7.53 10.33
C VAL A 123 9.02 7.22 9.27
N ARG A 124 9.44 7.10 8.00
CA ARG A 124 8.58 6.70 6.90
C ARG A 124 8.52 5.19 6.79
N PHE A 125 7.31 4.70 6.58
CA PHE A 125 7.06 3.27 6.40
C PHE A 125 5.89 3.05 5.43
N PHE A 126 5.84 1.86 4.86
CA PHE A 126 4.75 1.43 3.98
C PHE A 126 3.86 0.44 4.71
N VAL A 127 2.57 0.55 4.41
CA VAL A 127 1.53 -0.36 4.89
C VAL A 127 0.74 -0.85 3.71
N ASP A 128 0.56 -2.15 3.63
CA ASP A 128 -0.28 -2.80 2.65
C ASP A 128 -1.69 -2.98 3.21
N TYR A 129 -2.72 -2.77 2.38
CA TYR A 129 -4.11 -2.98 2.75
C TYR A 129 -4.83 -3.87 1.75
N ASN A 130 -5.70 -4.71 2.28
CA ASN A 130 -6.71 -5.42 1.50
C ASN A 130 -8.07 -4.81 1.79
N CYS A 131 -8.81 -4.49 0.73
CA CYS A 131 -10.13 -3.92 0.82
C CYS A 131 -11.09 -4.69 -0.08
N THR A 132 -12.27 -5.03 0.43
CA THR A 132 -13.35 -5.58 -0.37
C THR A 132 -14.62 -4.79 -0.09
N GLY A 133 -15.29 -4.38 -1.15
CA GLY A 133 -16.54 -3.63 -1.05
C GLY A 133 -17.52 -4.07 -2.12
N ASN A 134 -18.78 -3.77 -1.91
CA ASN A 134 -19.87 -3.95 -2.84
C ASN A 134 -20.88 -2.82 -2.71
N ILE A 135 -21.79 -2.74 -3.67
CA ILE A 135 -22.90 -1.80 -3.64
C ILE A 135 -24.17 -2.61 -3.36
N LEU A 136 -24.93 -2.21 -2.35
CA LEU A 136 -26.24 -2.82 -2.08
C LEU A 136 -27.26 -2.27 -3.07
N GLU A 137 -28.30 -3.04 -3.36
CA GLU A 137 -29.31 -2.63 -4.32
C GLU A 137 -30.05 -1.36 -3.89
N GLU A 138 -30.29 -1.21 -2.60
CA GLU A 138 -30.89 -0.02 -2.00
C GLU A 138 -29.98 1.21 -2.03
N ASP A 139 -28.68 1.01 -2.03
CA ASP A 139 -27.68 2.08 -2.00
C ASP A 139 -27.17 2.47 -3.41
N ALA A 140 -27.58 1.75 -4.47
CA ALA A 140 -27.12 2.02 -5.83
C ALA A 140 -27.44 3.45 -6.31
N ALA A 141 -28.57 4.02 -5.90
CA ALA A 141 -28.93 5.40 -6.18
C ALA A 141 -28.01 6.41 -5.49
N LYS A 142 -27.65 6.16 -4.23
CA LYS A 142 -26.67 6.97 -3.48
C LYS A 142 -25.33 6.92 -4.14
N PHE A 143 -24.87 5.72 -4.49
CA PHE A 143 -23.61 5.54 -5.19
C PHE A 143 -23.55 6.35 -6.48
N LEU A 144 -24.57 6.25 -7.33
CA LEU A 144 -24.64 6.98 -8.60
C LEU A 144 -24.67 8.50 -8.37
N TYR A 145 -25.33 8.97 -7.32
CA TYR A 145 -25.39 10.40 -6.97
C TYR A 145 -24.02 10.97 -6.58
N PHE A 146 -23.24 10.24 -5.76
CA PHE A 146 -21.92 10.70 -5.32
C PHE A 146 -20.83 10.46 -6.36
N TYR A 147 -20.97 9.44 -7.20
CA TYR A 147 -19.95 8.99 -8.17
C TYR A 147 -20.47 8.89 -9.61
N PRO A 148 -21.01 9.96 -10.16
CA PRO A 148 -21.60 9.93 -11.50
C PRO A 148 -20.58 9.70 -12.62
N TYR A 149 -19.28 9.90 -12.33
CA TYR A 149 -18.17 9.81 -13.29
C TYR A 149 -17.32 8.54 -13.16
N ALA A 150 -17.75 7.59 -12.36
CA ALA A 150 -17.04 6.31 -12.25
C ALA A 150 -17.23 5.39 -13.48
N SER A 151 -17.82 5.90 -14.55
CA SER A 151 -17.89 5.22 -15.84
C SER A 151 -16.56 5.30 -16.58
N ASP A 152 -16.20 4.22 -17.26
CA ASP A 152 -14.99 4.16 -18.08
C ASP A 152 -15.02 5.26 -19.17
N PRO A 153 -14.08 6.23 -19.17
CA PRO A 153 -14.03 7.29 -20.17
C PRO A 153 -13.74 6.78 -21.59
N ASN A 154 -13.30 5.53 -21.75
CA ASN A 154 -13.00 4.91 -23.03
C ASN A 154 -14.23 4.24 -23.70
N GLN A 155 -15.37 4.17 -23.03
CA GLN A 155 -16.62 3.80 -23.69
C GLN A 155 -17.09 4.96 -24.58
N GLN A 156 -16.46 5.10 -25.74
CA GLN A 156 -16.95 5.98 -26.80
C GLN A 156 -18.28 5.43 -27.28
N ALA A 157 -19.29 6.29 -27.25
CA ALA A 157 -20.61 6.00 -27.76
C ALA A 157 -20.51 5.66 -29.27
N ASP A 158 -20.45 4.37 -29.56
CA ASP A 158 -20.68 3.90 -30.92
C ASP A 158 -22.20 3.95 -31.18
N GLN A 159 -22.62 4.85 -32.04
CA GLN A 159 -24.06 5.13 -32.32
C GLN A 159 -24.83 3.89 -32.81
N ASN A 160 -24.14 2.85 -33.22
CA ASN A 160 -24.72 1.61 -33.73
C ASN A 160 -24.80 0.48 -32.67
N ASN A 161 -24.28 0.72 -31.49
CA ASN A 161 -24.29 -0.28 -30.39
C ASN A 161 -25.27 0.17 -29.29
N PRO A 162 -26.26 -0.65 -28.88
CA PRO A 162 -27.16 -0.32 -27.77
C PRO A 162 -26.44 -0.08 -26.45
N GLU A 163 -25.29 -0.70 -26.28
CA GLU A 163 -24.41 -0.47 -25.12
C GLU A 163 -23.79 0.93 -25.11
N ALA A 164 -23.71 1.61 -26.27
CA ALA A 164 -23.20 2.98 -26.39
C ALA A 164 -24.10 4.03 -25.70
N ASN A 165 -25.36 3.71 -25.47
CA ASN A 165 -26.30 4.57 -24.74
C ASN A 165 -26.40 4.21 -23.26
N ALA A 166 -25.61 3.22 -22.82
CA ALA A 166 -25.53 2.80 -21.43
C ALA A 166 -24.18 3.23 -20.83
N TYR A 167 -24.24 3.88 -19.69
CA TYR A 167 -23.06 4.25 -18.89
C TYR A 167 -22.90 3.26 -17.76
N PHE A 168 -21.83 2.46 -17.83
CA PHE A 168 -21.52 1.48 -16.78
C PHE A 168 -20.67 2.14 -15.72
N THR A 169 -21.16 2.13 -14.49
CA THR A 169 -20.46 2.71 -13.36
C THR A 169 -19.83 1.58 -12.54
N SER A 170 -18.49 1.60 -12.40
CA SER A 170 -17.75 0.58 -11.69
C SER A 170 -17.29 1.06 -10.33
N LEU A 171 -17.49 0.22 -9.31
CA LEU A 171 -16.91 0.44 -7.97
C LEU A 171 -15.38 0.40 -8.00
N ALA A 172 -14.79 -0.34 -8.94
CA ALA A 172 -13.35 -0.50 -9.06
C ALA A 172 -12.60 0.83 -9.11
N THR A 173 -13.04 1.75 -9.98
CA THR A 173 -12.42 3.07 -10.16
C THR A 173 -12.51 3.91 -8.89
N VAL A 174 -13.65 3.87 -8.19
CA VAL A 174 -13.84 4.60 -6.94
C VAL A 174 -12.96 4.03 -5.82
N MET A 175 -12.78 2.70 -5.78
CA MET A 175 -11.88 2.07 -4.83
C MET A 175 -10.43 2.50 -5.05
N ASP A 176 -9.97 2.55 -6.30
CA ASP A 176 -8.58 2.90 -6.62
C ASP A 176 -8.28 4.40 -6.44
N SER A 177 -9.29 5.26 -6.43
CA SER A 177 -9.13 6.70 -6.22
C SER A 177 -9.53 7.13 -4.81
N GLU A 178 -10.82 7.15 -4.51
CA GLU A 178 -11.32 7.76 -3.29
C GLU A 178 -11.18 6.87 -2.05
N VAL A 179 -11.45 5.56 -2.18
CA VAL A 179 -11.30 4.65 -1.03
C VAL A 179 -9.84 4.57 -0.64
N TRP A 180 -8.94 4.45 -1.62
CA TRP A 180 -7.50 4.48 -1.40
C TRP A 180 -7.07 5.78 -0.68
N ALA A 181 -7.50 6.95 -1.19
CA ALA A 181 -7.16 8.23 -0.60
C ALA A 181 -7.64 8.36 0.85
N MET A 182 -8.88 7.93 1.14
CA MET A 182 -9.43 8.02 2.51
C MET A 182 -8.76 7.04 3.47
N VAL A 183 -8.41 5.84 3.02
CA VAL A 183 -7.59 4.89 3.80
C VAL A 183 -6.24 5.51 4.15
N GLN A 184 -5.60 6.20 3.19
CA GLN A 184 -4.34 6.91 3.43
C GLN A 184 -4.49 8.01 4.46
N VAL A 185 -5.54 8.83 4.36
CA VAL A 185 -5.80 9.93 5.31
C VAL A 185 -5.97 9.41 6.72
N PHE A 186 -6.88 8.44 6.95
CA PHE A 186 -7.13 7.91 8.30
C PHE A 186 -5.94 7.11 8.85
N SER A 187 -5.21 6.42 7.99
CA SER A 187 -3.98 5.73 8.38
C SER A 187 -2.89 6.71 8.79
N SER A 188 -2.74 7.82 8.06
CA SER A 188 -1.78 8.88 8.36
C SER A 188 -2.15 9.61 9.66
N GLU A 189 -3.44 9.85 9.91
CA GLU A 189 -3.93 10.46 11.15
C GLU A 189 -3.55 9.62 12.37
N PHE A 190 -3.74 8.30 12.31
CA PHE A 190 -3.37 7.40 13.39
C PHE A 190 -1.84 7.29 13.54
N ALA A 191 -1.12 7.17 12.43
CA ALA A 191 0.33 7.02 12.43
C ALA A 191 1.06 8.25 13.00
N ALA A 192 0.58 9.45 12.70
CA ALA A 192 1.18 10.69 13.18
C ALA A 192 1.12 10.88 14.70
N LEU A 193 0.22 10.17 15.37
CA LEU A 193 0.04 10.25 16.83
C LEU A 193 0.90 9.24 17.60
N SER A 194 1.41 8.21 16.94
CA SER A 194 2.05 7.06 17.58
C SER A 194 3.52 6.94 17.17
N SER A 195 4.36 6.48 18.09
CA SER A 195 5.74 6.08 17.79
C SER A 195 5.75 4.79 16.96
N MET A 196 6.87 4.48 16.31
CA MET A 196 6.98 3.29 15.47
C MET A 196 6.83 1.99 16.28
N GLU A 197 7.30 1.98 17.51
CA GLU A 197 7.15 0.85 18.44
C GLU A 197 5.69 0.68 18.87
N GLU A 198 5.02 1.78 19.20
CA GLU A 198 3.59 1.77 19.52
C GLU A 198 2.73 1.31 18.32
N LEU A 199 3.07 1.74 17.10
CA LEU A 199 2.37 1.32 15.89
C LEU A 199 2.46 -0.19 15.66
N LYS A 200 3.62 -0.79 15.90
CA LYS A 200 3.79 -2.25 15.84
C LYS A 200 2.93 -2.96 16.87
N ALA A 201 2.95 -2.47 18.11
CA ALA A 201 2.15 -3.06 19.21
C ALA A 201 0.66 -2.88 19.01
N LYS A 202 0.22 -1.71 18.46
CA LYS A 202 -1.17 -1.33 18.27
C LYS A 202 -1.68 -1.51 16.84
N LYS A 203 -1.02 -2.36 16.04
CA LYS A 203 -1.42 -2.62 14.65
C LYS A 203 -2.90 -3.01 14.50
N ALA A 204 -3.40 -3.83 15.44
CA ALA A 204 -4.81 -4.22 15.46
C ALA A 204 -5.74 -3.03 15.74
N GLU A 205 -5.36 -2.12 16.64
CA GLU A 205 -6.13 -0.91 16.95
C GLU A 205 -6.17 0.04 15.76
N MET A 206 -5.02 0.24 15.10
CA MET A 206 -4.93 1.02 13.86
C MET A 206 -5.86 0.45 12.79
N ASN A 207 -5.85 -0.87 12.61
CA ASN A 207 -6.72 -1.52 11.64
C ASN A 207 -8.22 -1.29 11.94
N ILE A 208 -8.61 -1.43 13.20
CA ILE A 208 -10.01 -1.18 13.64
C ILE A 208 -10.37 0.29 13.41
N TYR A 209 -9.50 1.22 13.82
CA TYR A 209 -9.73 2.66 13.66
C TYR A 209 -9.96 3.05 12.20
N VAL A 210 -9.04 2.64 11.31
CA VAL A 210 -9.13 2.95 9.88
C VAL A 210 -10.38 2.31 9.26
N ARG A 211 -10.63 1.03 9.56
CA ARG A 211 -11.79 0.31 9.05
C ARG A 211 -13.10 1.02 9.45
N ASP A 212 -13.27 1.34 10.73
CA ASP A 212 -14.51 1.90 11.22
C ASP A 212 -14.78 3.30 10.64
N LYS A 213 -13.73 4.13 10.50
CA LYS A 213 -13.81 5.43 9.84
C LYS A 213 -14.19 5.31 8.37
N VAL A 214 -13.51 4.42 7.63
CA VAL A 214 -13.75 4.19 6.20
C VAL A 214 -15.14 3.62 5.97
N VAL A 215 -15.57 2.62 6.74
CA VAL A 215 -16.90 2.00 6.61
C VAL A 215 -18.01 3.05 6.83
N ILE A 216 -17.91 3.86 7.90
CA ILE A 216 -18.91 4.90 8.18
C ILE A 216 -18.95 5.94 7.05
N PHE A 217 -17.79 6.39 6.59
CA PHE A 217 -17.69 7.40 5.53
C PHE A 217 -18.31 6.92 4.21
N PHE A 218 -17.98 5.72 3.76
CA PHE A 218 -18.45 5.20 2.48
C PHE A 218 -19.86 4.65 2.52
N LYS A 219 -20.35 4.17 3.67
CA LYS A 219 -21.74 3.77 3.84
C LYS A 219 -22.71 4.93 3.57
N THR A 220 -22.37 6.14 3.97
CA THR A 220 -23.19 7.34 3.67
C THR A 220 -23.22 7.66 2.18
N ARG A 221 -22.28 7.16 1.39
CA ARG A 221 -22.16 7.37 -0.06
C ARG A 221 -22.60 6.17 -0.90
N GLY A 222 -23.18 5.16 -0.27
CA GLY A 222 -23.73 3.99 -0.97
C GLY A 222 -22.72 2.90 -1.29
N ILE A 223 -21.53 2.92 -0.66
CA ILE A 223 -20.55 1.84 -0.76
C ILE A 223 -20.51 1.08 0.55
N ASN A 224 -20.74 -0.23 0.47
CA ASN A 224 -20.65 -1.14 1.60
C ASN A 224 -19.26 -1.80 1.59
N ILE A 225 -18.36 -1.34 2.46
CA ILE A 225 -17.05 -1.96 2.66
C ILE A 225 -17.23 -3.18 3.57
N THR A 226 -17.06 -4.37 3.02
CA THR A 226 -17.22 -5.64 3.73
C THR A 226 -15.98 -6.02 4.52
N THR A 227 -14.81 -5.83 3.92
CA THR A 227 -13.52 -6.08 4.57
C THR A 227 -12.56 -4.94 4.30
N LEU A 228 -11.85 -4.51 5.33
CA LEU A 228 -10.69 -3.64 5.22
C LEU A 228 -9.69 -4.10 6.28
N GLY A 229 -8.49 -4.41 5.87
CA GLY A 229 -7.47 -4.92 6.77
C GLY A 229 -6.06 -4.68 6.29
N ILE A 230 -5.15 -4.47 7.26
CA ILE A 230 -3.72 -4.37 7.01
C ILE A 230 -3.20 -5.75 6.59
N ALA A 231 -2.55 -5.81 5.44
CA ALA A 231 -1.91 -7.01 4.91
C ALA A 231 -0.41 -6.98 5.23
N GLY A 232 0.10 -8.06 5.80
CA GLY A 232 1.54 -8.16 6.11
C GLY A 232 2.00 -7.25 7.25
N ASP A 233 3.29 -7.03 7.32
CA ASP A 233 3.93 -6.18 8.30
C ASP A 233 4.32 -4.82 7.70
N PHE A 234 4.71 -3.89 8.57
CA PHE A 234 5.19 -2.58 8.14
C PHE A 234 6.56 -2.71 7.48
N SER A 235 6.70 -2.15 6.28
CA SER A 235 7.97 -2.08 5.54
C SER A 235 8.55 -0.68 5.66
N TYR A 236 9.83 -0.56 5.95
CA TYR A 236 10.45 0.75 6.09
C TYR A 236 10.85 1.31 4.72
N ALA A 237 10.72 2.62 4.56
CA ALA A 237 11.08 3.30 3.32
C ALA A 237 12.60 3.43 3.13
N ASP A 238 13.37 3.35 4.21
CA ASP A 238 14.83 3.40 4.20
C ASP A 238 15.40 2.05 4.66
N ASP A 239 16.16 1.40 3.76
CA ASP A 239 16.81 0.12 4.02
C ASP A 239 17.77 0.17 5.21
N LYS A 240 18.39 1.34 5.46
CA LYS A 240 19.27 1.53 6.61
C LYS A 240 18.52 1.47 7.94
N VAL A 241 17.33 2.03 7.98
CA VAL A 241 16.45 1.98 9.16
C VAL A 241 15.99 0.54 9.38
N GLN A 242 15.63 -0.18 8.30
CA GLN A 242 15.28 -1.58 8.38
C GLN A 242 16.43 -2.44 8.92
N GLN A 243 17.65 -2.22 8.42
CA GLN A 243 18.84 -2.92 8.90
C GLN A 243 19.12 -2.61 10.36
N ALA A 244 19.10 -1.35 10.78
CA ALA A 244 19.33 -0.97 12.18
C ALA A 244 18.32 -1.62 13.15
N ILE A 245 17.05 -1.71 12.75
CA ILE A 245 16.01 -2.37 13.56
C ILE A 245 16.24 -3.90 13.62
N ASN A 246 16.60 -4.50 12.49
CA ASN A 246 16.95 -5.92 12.46
C ASN A 246 18.16 -6.21 13.35
N ASP A 247 19.18 -5.35 13.32
CA ASP A 247 20.37 -5.48 14.17
C ASP A 247 20.03 -5.37 15.66
N ILE A 248 19.16 -4.41 16.03
CA ILE A 248 18.65 -4.28 17.41
C ILE A 248 17.87 -5.53 17.83
N PHE A 249 17.01 -6.06 16.95
CA PHE A 249 16.24 -7.27 17.24
C PHE A 249 17.14 -8.50 17.41
N VAL A 250 18.13 -8.67 16.54
CA VAL A 250 19.12 -9.75 16.64
C VAL A 250 19.93 -9.63 17.93
N ALA A 251 20.38 -8.41 18.27
CA ALA A 251 21.09 -8.15 19.52
C ALA A 251 20.21 -8.48 20.74
N GLN A 252 18.93 -8.13 20.71
CA GLN A 252 18.01 -8.44 21.81
C GLN A 252 17.68 -9.93 21.92
N GLN A 253 17.60 -10.65 20.80
CA GLN A 253 17.48 -12.11 20.78
C GLN A 253 18.76 -12.79 21.37
N GLN A 254 19.93 -12.29 21.00
CA GLN A 254 21.20 -12.79 21.55
C GLN A 254 21.26 -12.60 23.08
N LEU A 255 20.88 -11.41 23.58
CA LEU A 255 20.78 -11.15 25.02
C LEU A 255 19.84 -12.12 25.74
N ASN A 256 18.67 -12.39 25.16
CA ASN A 256 17.70 -13.34 25.72
C ASN A 256 18.27 -14.77 25.77
N VAL A 257 18.97 -15.19 24.71
CA VAL A 257 19.65 -16.50 24.65
C VAL A 257 20.76 -16.56 25.68
N GLU A 258 21.56 -15.50 25.84
CA GLU A 258 22.61 -15.42 26.83
C GLU A 258 22.08 -15.47 28.28
N GLN A 259 20.99 -14.71 28.55
CA GLN A 259 20.31 -14.78 29.86
C GLN A 259 19.71 -16.16 30.12
N ALA A 260 19.08 -16.80 29.13
CA ALA A 260 18.58 -18.16 29.25
C ALA A 260 19.71 -19.17 29.52
N THR A 261 20.86 -18.98 28.86
CA THR A 261 22.06 -19.79 29.08
C THR A 261 22.63 -19.59 30.45
N LEU A 262 22.71 -18.33 30.93
CA LEU A 262 23.14 -18.00 32.30
C LEU A 262 22.20 -18.59 33.35
N ASN A 263 20.88 -18.54 33.15
CA ASN A 263 19.88 -19.11 34.05
C ASN A 263 19.92 -20.65 34.08
N SER A 264 20.35 -21.30 32.99
CA SER A 264 20.52 -22.75 32.92
C SER A 264 21.84 -23.25 33.55
N MET A 265 22.84 -22.35 33.72
CA MET A 265 24.14 -22.66 34.28
C MET A 265 24.08 -23.18 35.73
N PRO A 266 23.28 -22.58 36.68
CA PRO A 266 23.14 -23.10 38.02
C PRO A 266 22.65 -24.54 38.07
N ASN A 267 21.71 -24.88 37.22
CA ASN A 267 21.17 -26.24 37.12
C ASN A 267 22.21 -27.23 36.55
N LYS A 268 23.02 -26.78 35.61
CA LYS A 268 24.09 -27.58 35.02
C LYS A 268 25.24 -27.82 36.03
N ILE A 269 25.59 -26.78 36.82
CA ILE A 269 26.57 -26.87 37.89
C ILE A 269 26.06 -27.79 39.01
N ALA A 270 24.78 -27.65 39.40
CA ALA A 270 24.17 -28.51 40.41
C ALA A 270 24.15 -30.00 39.98
N ARG A 271 23.91 -30.27 38.70
CA ARG A 271 23.95 -31.62 38.15
C ARG A 271 25.38 -32.20 38.13
N MET A 272 26.37 -31.40 37.70
CA MET A 272 27.78 -31.82 37.72
C MET A 272 28.33 -32.04 39.12
N THR A 273 27.86 -31.24 40.09
CA THR A 273 28.21 -31.49 41.52
C THR A 273 27.56 -32.75 42.05
N ALA A 274 26.35 -33.09 41.68
CA ALA A 274 25.68 -34.33 42.07
C ALA A 274 26.38 -35.58 41.49
N GLU A 275 26.90 -35.48 40.27
CA GLU A 275 27.63 -36.55 39.58
C GLU A 275 29.12 -36.64 40.01
N GLY A 276 29.69 -35.54 40.55
CA GLY A 276 31.12 -35.38 40.79
C GLY A 276 31.58 -35.47 42.26
N ILE A 277 30.70 -35.80 43.21
CA ILE A 277 31.01 -35.82 44.66
C ILE A 277 32.19 -36.73 45.01
N SER A 278 32.62 -37.65 44.15
CA SER A 278 33.76 -38.59 44.52
C SER A 278 35.10 -38.23 43.86
N ALA A 279 35.16 -37.23 42.97
CA ALA A 279 36.42 -37.03 42.22
C ALA A 279 36.98 -35.62 42.24
N ALA A 280 36.85 -34.85 43.24
CA ALA A 280 37.78 -33.75 43.30
C ALA A 280 37.25 -32.32 43.54
N ASN A 281 37.58 -31.84 44.67
CA ASN A 281 37.63 -30.41 44.97
C ASN A 281 38.43 -29.59 43.91
N GLN A 282 39.34 -30.19 43.20
CA GLN A 282 40.23 -29.53 42.25
C GLN A 282 39.55 -29.26 40.91
N VAL A 283 38.70 -30.17 40.40
CA VAL A 283 37.90 -29.99 39.19
C VAL A 283 36.73 -29.04 39.47
N TYR A 284 36.16 -29.11 40.66
CA TYR A 284 35.12 -28.24 41.15
C TYR A 284 35.56 -26.76 41.20
N GLN A 285 36.76 -26.48 41.72
CA GLN A 285 37.33 -25.13 41.76
C GLN A 285 37.67 -24.61 40.37
N GLY A 286 38.16 -25.45 39.50
CA GLY A 286 38.41 -25.11 38.08
C GLY A 286 37.13 -24.79 37.31
N ALA A 287 36.09 -25.64 37.47
CA ALA A 287 34.81 -25.47 36.80
C ALA A 287 34.05 -24.21 37.27
N ILE A 288 34.15 -23.86 38.56
CA ILE A 288 33.57 -22.62 39.09
C ILE A 288 34.30 -21.39 38.53
N GLY A 289 35.66 -21.43 38.51
CA GLY A 289 36.46 -20.33 37.97
C GLY A 289 36.23 -20.11 36.49
N GLU A 290 36.08 -21.17 35.69
CA GLU A 290 35.75 -21.09 34.29
C GLU A 290 34.31 -20.57 34.06
N ALA A 291 33.34 -21.01 34.84
CA ALA A 291 31.96 -20.55 34.75
C ALA A 291 31.81 -19.05 35.10
N GLU A 292 32.58 -18.56 36.08
CA GLU A 292 32.63 -17.14 36.43
C GLU A 292 33.32 -16.29 35.36
N ALA A 293 34.40 -16.78 34.78
CA ALA A 293 35.09 -16.10 33.68
C ALA A 293 34.18 -15.94 32.44
N ILE A 294 33.43 -17.00 32.08
CA ILE A 294 32.44 -16.97 31.00
C ILE A 294 31.30 -15.97 31.28
N LYS A 295 30.82 -15.97 32.54
CA LYS A 295 29.79 -15.03 33.00
C LYS A 295 30.28 -13.58 32.93
N ASN A 296 31.52 -13.32 33.30
CA ASN A 296 32.10 -11.99 33.24
C ASN A 296 32.38 -11.55 31.79
N MET A 297 32.79 -12.45 30.90
CA MET A 297 32.95 -12.18 29.49
C MET A 297 31.60 -11.92 28.83
N ALA A 298 30.61 -12.79 29.06
CA ALA A 298 29.26 -12.62 28.52
C ALA A 298 28.56 -11.33 29.01
N SER A 299 28.78 -10.95 30.30
CA SER A 299 28.24 -9.68 30.81
C SER A 299 28.96 -8.45 30.21
N GLY A 300 30.26 -8.56 29.94
CA GLY A 300 31.02 -7.51 29.25
C GLY A 300 30.61 -7.32 27.80
N GLU A 301 30.43 -8.41 27.04
CA GLU A 301 29.95 -8.38 25.67
C GLU A 301 28.49 -7.86 25.57
N SER A 302 27.63 -8.32 26.50
CA SER A 302 26.25 -7.84 26.61
C SER A 302 26.18 -6.32 26.84
N ALA A 303 26.99 -5.81 27.80
CA ALA A 303 27.07 -4.37 28.06
C ALA A 303 27.59 -3.58 26.84
N GLN A 304 28.56 -4.14 26.12
CA GLN A 304 29.08 -3.53 24.90
C GLN A 304 28.04 -3.45 23.78
N ILE A 305 27.26 -4.52 23.59
CA ILE A 305 26.17 -4.57 22.59
C ILE A 305 25.07 -3.55 22.93
N ILE A 306 24.66 -3.48 24.22
CA ILE A 306 23.64 -2.51 24.69
C ILE A 306 24.12 -1.07 24.45
N ASN A 307 25.36 -0.76 24.84
CA ASN A 307 25.93 0.58 24.67
C ASN A 307 26.03 0.97 23.18
N LYS A 308 26.39 0.02 22.31
CA LYS A 308 26.45 0.25 20.87
C LYS A 308 25.06 0.47 20.27
N ALA A 309 24.06 -0.33 20.67
CA ALA A 309 22.67 -0.17 20.23
C ALA A 309 22.06 1.17 20.73
N GLN A 310 22.32 1.56 21.97
CA GLN A 310 21.88 2.86 22.50
C GLN A 310 22.55 4.04 21.80
N GLY A 311 23.85 3.95 21.52
CA GLY A 311 24.57 4.96 20.74
C GLY A 311 24.01 5.13 19.33
N GLN A 312 23.66 4.03 18.66
CA GLN A 312 23.05 4.07 17.34
C GLN A 312 21.62 4.66 17.39
N ALA A 313 20.81 4.29 18.37
CA ALA A 313 19.46 4.85 18.56
C ALA A 313 19.52 6.37 18.86
N GLN A 314 20.49 6.80 19.68
CA GLN A 314 20.71 8.24 19.95
C GLN A 314 21.16 8.99 18.68
N ALA A 315 22.03 8.41 17.88
CA ALA A 315 22.47 8.99 16.61
C ALA A 315 21.29 9.14 15.62
N ILE A 316 20.44 8.12 15.49
CA ILE A 316 19.24 8.16 14.65
C ILE A 316 18.27 9.26 15.15
N SER A 317 18.04 9.33 16.47
CA SER A 317 17.17 10.36 17.06
C SER A 317 17.74 11.78 16.89
N ALA A 318 19.05 11.93 16.99
CA ALA A 318 19.74 13.20 16.77
C ALA A 318 19.63 13.65 15.29
N VAL A 319 19.81 12.73 14.36
CA VAL A 319 19.62 12.99 12.91
C VAL A 319 18.16 13.36 12.63
N ALA A 320 17.18 12.64 13.20
CA ALA A 320 15.77 12.94 13.03
C ALA A 320 15.40 14.34 13.57
N LYS A 321 15.94 14.70 14.77
CA LYS A 321 15.78 16.06 15.32
C LYS A 321 16.44 17.11 14.45
N ALA A 322 17.66 16.87 14.00
CA ALA A 322 18.39 17.78 13.11
C ALA A 322 17.68 17.97 11.77
N CYS A 323 17.03 16.93 11.22
CA CYS A 323 16.21 17.04 10.03
C CYS A 323 14.94 17.88 10.26
N LEU A 324 14.28 17.73 11.41
CA LEU A 324 13.11 18.54 11.79
C LEU A 324 13.47 20.03 12.01
N GLU A 325 14.59 20.31 12.64
CA GLU A 325 15.10 21.67 12.81
C GLU A 325 15.55 22.29 11.49
N ALA A 326 16.13 21.47 10.59
CA ALA A 326 16.61 21.92 9.28
C ALA A 326 15.47 22.27 8.31
N THR A 327 14.30 21.64 8.41
CA THR A 327 13.12 21.99 7.58
C THR A 327 12.59 23.41 7.86
N ASN A 328 12.86 23.95 9.04
CA ASN A 328 12.46 25.33 9.43
C ASN A 328 13.57 26.37 9.18
N ASN A 329 14.70 26.00 8.60
CA ASN A 329 15.85 26.89 8.43
C ASN A 329 16.13 27.12 6.93
N PRO A 330 16.26 28.41 6.48
CA PRO A 330 16.59 28.75 5.09
C PRO A 330 17.98 28.25 4.62
N LEU A 331 18.81 27.75 5.52
CA LEU A 331 20.12 27.16 5.23
C LEU A 331 20.08 25.64 4.98
N PHE A 332 18.89 25.05 4.84
CA PHE A 332 18.73 23.59 4.67
C PHE A 332 19.43 23.03 3.41
N LEU A 333 19.34 23.73 2.31
CA LEU A 333 19.96 23.29 1.05
C LEU A 333 21.50 23.20 1.12
N PRO A 334 22.22 24.19 1.68
CA PRO A 334 23.68 24.09 1.80
C PRO A 334 24.14 22.97 2.75
N THR A 335 23.37 22.67 3.82
CA THR A 335 23.70 21.58 4.75
C THR A 335 23.44 20.20 4.12
N LYS A 336 22.46 20.09 3.25
CA LYS A 336 22.21 18.85 2.47
C LYS A 336 23.31 18.60 1.44
N GLU A 337 23.82 19.62 0.80
CA GLU A 337 24.96 19.51 -0.11
C GLU A 337 26.23 19.00 0.61
N LEU A 338 26.52 19.54 1.80
CA LEU A 338 27.61 19.07 2.65
C LEU A 338 27.42 17.62 3.13
N GLN A 339 26.21 17.19 3.43
CA GLN A 339 25.91 15.82 3.78
C GLN A 339 26.04 14.86 2.58
N ILE A 340 25.64 15.28 1.39
CA ILE A 340 25.84 14.52 0.15
C ILE A 340 27.33 14.38 -0.16
N GLU A 341 28.10 15.46 0.03
CA GLU A 341 29.55 15.46 -0.16
C GLU A 341 30.26 14.55 0.85
N SER A 342 29.87 14.58 2.13
CA SER A 342 30.41 13.70 3.16
C SER A 342 30.04 12.22 2.92
N ALA A 343 28.83 11.93 2.45
CA ALA A 343 28.40 10.60 2.06
C ALA A 343 29.11 10.11 0.78
N ARG A 344 29.49 11.04 -0.12
CA ARG A 344 30.29 10.76 -1.31
C ARG A 344 31.73 10.45 -0.94
N ILE A 345 32.30 11.18 0.03
CA ILE A 345 33.63 10.91 0.60
C ILE A 345 33.65 9.57 1.34
N ALA A 346 32.60 9.24 2.10
CA ALA A 346 32.48 7.95 2.80
C ALA A 346 32.30 6.75 1.84
N LYS A 347 31.74 6.98 0.64
CA LYS A 347 31.64 5.98 -0.43
C LYS A 347 32.89 5.92 -1.31
N TRP A 348 33.80 6.86 -1.15
CA TRP A 348 35.04 6.87 -1.89
C TRP A 348 35.93 5.75 -1.41
N LYS A 349 35.94 4.67 -2.14
CA LYS A 349 36.92 3.57 -2.02
C LYS A 349 38.26 4.02 -2.60
N ALA A 350 38.72 5.20 -2.22
CA ALA A 350 40.15 5.53 -2.37
C ALA A 350 40.87 4.56 -1.46
N GLY A 351 41.78 3.81 -2.04
CA GLY A 351 42.62 2.91 -1.26
C GLY A 351 43.19 3.67 -0.05
N VAL A 352 43.21 2.98 1.08
CA VAL A 352 43.75 3.47 2.34
C VAL A 352 44.98 4.33 2.03
N PRO A 353 45.04 5.59 2.47
CA PRO A 353 46.24 6.39 2.26
C PRO A 353 47.44 5.62 2.82
N GLN A 354 48.37 5.29 1.98
CA GLN A 354 49.63 4.71 2.41
C GLN A 354 50.31 5.80 3.23
N VAL A 355 50.37 5.61 4.54
CA VAL A 355 51.18 6.46 5.38
C VAL A 355 52.63 6.11 5.07
N MET A 356 53.28 6.93 4.22
CA MET A 356 54.74 6.91 4.09
C MET A 356 55.31 7.45 5.40
N LEU A 357 55.84 6.57 6.21
CA LEU A 357 56.79 6.95 7.27
C LEU A 357 58.12 7.16 6.60
N ASP A 358 58.44 8.41 6.34
CA ASP A 358 59.75 8.83 5.83
C ASP A 358 60.77 8.72 6.98
N GLY A 359 61.42 7.61 7.01
CA GLY A 359 62.56 7.35 7.91
C GLY A 359 63.76 7.05 7.02
N GLN A 360 64.75 7.94 7.07
CA GLN A 360 65.99 7.84 6.36
C GLN A 360 66.60 6.43 6.39
N ASN A 361 66.82 5.85 5.18
CA ASN A 361 67.72 4.73 4.91
C ASN A 361 67.38 3.32 5.44
N GLN A 362 66.12 2.88 5.32
CA GLN A 362 65.83 1.43 5.41
C GLN A 362 64.71 1.04 4.43
N PRO A 363 64.68 -0.19 3.89
CA PRO A 363 63.69 -0.62 2.92
C PRO A 363 62.28 -0.59 3.53
N THR A 364 61.36 0.08 2.83
CA THR A 364 59.97 0.25 3.21
C THR A 364 59.26 -1.09 3.40
N ASN A 365 58.97 -1.46 4.62
CA ASN A 365 58.04 -2.54 4.94
C ASN A 365 56.60 -1.99 4.81
N PHE A 366 55.91 -2.38 3.76
CA PHE A 366 54.49 -2.11 3.59
C PHE A 366 53.71 -3.00 4.55
N ILE A 367 53.14 -2.42 5.59
CA ILE A 367 52.18 -3.12 6.43
C ILE A 367 50.79 -3.03 5.73
N ASN A 368 50.40 -4.14 5.18
CA ASN A 368 49.04 -4.25 4.59
C ASN A 368 48.02 -4.47 5.72
N ILE A 369 47.23 -3.44 6.01
CA ILE A 369 46.20 -3.50 7.08
C ILE A 369 45.16 -4.62 6.82
N LYS A 370 45.07 -5.18 5.61
CA LYS A 370 44.25 -6.35 5.33
C LYS A 370 44.62 -7.58 6.12
N ASP A 371 45.89 -7.70 6.53
CA ASP A 371 46.38 -8.85 7.29
C ASP A 371 45.95 -8.79 8.77
N PHE A 372 45.57 -7.62 9.27
CA PHE A 372 45.04 -7.46 10.65
C PHE A 372 43.52 -7.65 10.75
N MET A 373 42.79 -7.71 9.61
CA MET A 373 41.33 -7.92 9.57
C MET A 373 40.93 -9.34 9.15
N ALA A 374 41.86 -10.23 8.93
CA ALA A 374 41.52 -11.63 8.73
C ALA A 374 41.15 -12.26 10.08
N PRO A 375 39.93 -12.76 10.25
CA PRO A 375 39.61 -13.54 11.44
C PRO A 375 40.54 -14.76 11.43
N SER A 376 41.34 -14.93 12.51
CA SER A 376 42.12 -16.13 12.73
C SER A 376 41.17 -17.32 12.75
N GLN A 377 41.10 -18.05 11.66
CA GLN A 377 40.54 -19.41 11.66
C GLN A 377 41.52 -20.28 12.45
N GLN A 378 41.37 -20.31 13.78
CA GLN A 378 41.87 -21.41 14.55
C GLN A 378 41.02 -22.63 14.21
N ALA A 379 41.62 -23.51 13.44
CA ALA A 379 41.11 -24.86 13.23
C ALA A 379 40.91 -25.51 14.59
N VAL A 380 39.64 -25.68 14.98
CA VAL A 380 39.28 -26.54 16.10
C VAL A 380 39.56 -27.97 15.67
N ALA A 381 40.64 -28.53 16.15
CA ALA A 381 40.93 -29.96 16.02
C ALA A 381 39.77 -30.73 16.71
N THR A 382 39.04 -31.49 15.96
CA THR A 382 38.07 -32.49 16.45
C THR A 382 38.83 -33.55 17.20
N PRO A 383 38.48 -33.85 18.47
CA PRO A 383 39.07 -34.99 19.17
C PRO A 383 38.48 -36.28 18.57
N GLU A 384 39.38 -37.22 18.20
CA GLU A 384 39.02 -38.61 17.84
C GLU A 384 38.32 -39.29 19.01
N PRO A 385 37.30 -40.13 18.76
CA PRO A 385 36.65 -40.91 19.83
C PRO A 385 37.60 -42.03 20.32
N PRO A 386 37.60 -42.32 21.61
CA PRO A 386 38.40 -43.44 22.16
C PRO A 386 37.85 -44.77 21.72
N LYS A 387 38.80 -45.69 21.44
CA LYS A 387 38.53 -47.12 21.12
C LYS A 387 37.97 -47.85 22.33
#